data_fd0efa50c8f6ce7064256c3252048469
#
_entry.id   fd0efa50c8f6ce7064256c3252048469
#
_cell.length_a   1.000
_cell.length_b   1.000
_cell.length_c   1.000
_cell.angle_alpha   90.00
_cell.angle_beta   90.00
_cell.angle_gamma   90.00
#
_symmetry.space_group_name_H-M   'P 1'
#
loop_
_entity.id
_entity.type
_entity.pdbx_description
1 polymer ?
#
loop_
_entity_poly.entity_id
_entity_poly.type
_entity_poly.pdbx_seq_one_letter_code
_entity_poly.pdbx_strand_id
1 'polypeptide(L)'
;MDIRICLLLAAEAGLALVLLWSAGVLRKPAHVLCAALLLAAAFVLRGLCLNYETSDYTQFLTVWVDFFRTHGGLAALRESVGNYNVPYLTFLALISGSSLPDLYLIKLFSIFFDVVLAWSVMQLVGLFRREAVWKLAAFFLVLFWPTVMLNSALWGQC
;
A
#
# COMPACT_ATOMS: atom_id res chain seq x y z
N MET A 1 6.20 -11.56 -12.77
CA MET A 1 5.14 -11.09 -11.84
C MET A 1 3.78 -11.57 -12.34
N ASP A 2 2.95 -12.15 -11.48
CA ASP A 2 1.61 -12.64 -11.83
C ASP A 2 0.72 -11.46 -12.28
N ILE A 3 -0.08 -11.66 -13.34
CA ILE A 3 -1.00 -10.63 -13.86
C ILE A 3 -1.98 -10.15 -12.79
N ARG A 4 -2.39 -11.03 -11.86
CA ARG A 4 -3.28 -10.68 -10.75
C ARG A 4 -2.65 -9.65 -9.82
N ILE A 5 -1.34 -9.71 -9.59
CA ILE A 5 -0.60 -8.71 -8.79
C ILE A 5 -0.56 -7.36 -9.51
N CYS A 6 -0.32 -7.37 -10.82
CA CYS A 6 -0.40 -6.15 -11.63
C CYS A 6 -1.79 -5.50 -11.57
N LEU A 7 -2.84 -6.30 -11.63
CA LEU A 7 -4.22 -5.81 -11.53
C LEU A 7 -4.53 -5.22 -10.15
N LEU A 8 -4.06 -5.85 -9.06
CA LEU A 8 -4.22 -5.31 -7.71
C LEU A 8 -3.48 -3.98 -7.55
N LEU A 9 -2.23 -3.91 -8.01
CA LEU A 9 -1.46 -2.65 -7.96
C LEU A 9 -2.13 -1.55 -8.80
N ALA A 10 -2.68 -1.90 -9.98
CA ALA A 10 -3.43 -0.96 -10.80
C ALA A 10 -4.76 -0.53 -10.13
N ALA A 11 -5.41 -1.43 -9.40
CA ALA A 11 -6.61 -1.11 -8.63
C ALA A 11 -6.33 -0.09 -7.50
N GLU A 12 -5.17 -0.21 -6.82
CA GLU A 12 -4.74 0.77 -5.82
C GLU A 12 -4.44 2.14 -6.45
N ALA A 13 -3.80 2.17 -7.64
CA ALA A 13 -3.63 3.41 -8.39
C ALA A 13 -4.98 4.02 -8.80
N GLY A 14 -5.94 3.18 -9.20
CA GLY A 14 -7.32 3.57 -9.49
C GLY A 14 -8.03 4.14 -8.25
N LEU A 15 -7.86 3.50 -7.09
CA LEU A 15 -8.37 4.01 -5.81
C LEU A 15 -7.80 5.40 -5.50
N ALA A 16 -6.49 5.58 -5.66
CA ALA A 16 -5.85 6.88 -5.46
C ALA A 16 -6.45 7.95 -6.37
N LEU A 17 -6.72 7.61 -7.64
CA LEU A 17 -7.37 8.53 -8.59
C LEU A 17 -8.81 8.86 -8.16
N VAL A 18 -9.58 7.88 -7.70
CA VAL A 18 -10.95 8.09 -7.19
C VAL A 18 -10.94 8.99 -5.95
N LEU A 19 -9.98 8.80 -5.04
CA LEU A 19 -9.84 9.67 -3.85
C LEU A 19 -9.50 11.11 -4.22
N LEU A 20 -8.62 11.32 -5.20
CA LEU A 20 -8.31 12.66 -5.73
C LEU A 20 -9.53 13.30 -6.41
N TRP A 21 -10.28 12.49 -7.18
CA TRP A 21 -11.53 12.95 -7.82
C TRP A 21 -12.56 13.36 -6.78
N SER A 22 -12.84 12.52 -5.80
CA SER A 22 -13.81 12.77 -4.73
C SER A 22 -13.47 14.00 -3.88
N ALA A 23 -12.17 14.29 -3.70
CA ALA A 23 -11.68 15.48 -3.02
C ALA A 23 -11.84 16.77 -3.84
N GLY A 24 -12.32 16.68 -5.10
CA GLY A 24 -12.57 17.80 -5.99
C GLY A 24 -11.31 18.53 -6.48
N VAL A 25 -10.14 17.87 -6.41
CA VAL A 25 -8.86 18.48 -6.83
C VAL A 25 -8.59 18.31 -8.33
N LEU A 26 -9.30 17.41 -9.01
CA LEU A 26 -9.14 17.09 -10.44
C LEU A 26 -10.14 17.86 -11.34
N ARG A 27 -10.46 19.10 -11.00
CA ARG A 27 -11.43 19.91 -11.80
C ARG A 27 -10.87 20.47 -13.10
N LYS A 28 -9.55 20.65 -13.18
CA LYS A 28 -8.88 21.20 -14.37
C LYS A 28 -8.20 20.09 -15.15
N PRO A 29 -8.25 20.09 -16.51
CA PRO A 29 -7.57 19.04 -17.31
C PRO A 29 -6.09 18.90 -16.98
N ALA A 30 -5.39 20.01 -16.72
CA ALA A 30 -3.99 19.98 -16.32
C ALA A 30 -3.77 19.23 -15.00
N HIS A 31 -4.67 19.35 -14.02
CA HIS A 31 -4.57 18.61 -12.77
C HIS A 31 -4.83 17.11 -12.97
N VAL A 32 -5.76 16.74 -13.86
CA VAL A 32 -6.01 15.35 -14.23
C VAL A 32 -4.79 14.72 -14.88
N LEU A 33 -4.22 15.39 -15.89
CA LEU A 33 -3.04 14.90 -16.59
C LEU A 33 -1.83 14.77 -15.63
N CYS A 34 -1.58 15.81 -14.83
CA CYS A 34 -0.49 15.80 -13.85
C CYS A 34 -0.67 14.66 -12.84
N ALA A 35 -1.86 14.50 -12.28
CA ALA A 35 -2.16 13.43 -11.34
C ALA A 35 -2.00 12.04 -11.97
N ALA A 36 -2.49 11.83 -13.19
CA ALA A 36 -2.35 10.57 -13.90
C ALA A 36 -0.88 10.20 -14.14
N LEU A 37 -0.06 11.17 -14.59
CA LEU A 37 1.37 10.94 -14.82
C LEU A 37 2.12 10.66 -13.52
N LEU A 38 1.84 11.40 -12.46
CA LEU A 38 2.48 11.22 -11.16
C LEU A 38 2.05 9.90 -10.50
N LEU A 39 0.77 9.52 -10.59
CA LEU A 39 0.32 8.20 -10.13
C LEU A 39 0.99 7.08 -10.92
N ALA A 40 1.01 7.17 -12.24
CA ALA A 40 1.70 6.18 -13.06
C ALA A 40 3.17 6.02 -12.64
N ALA A 41 3.90 7.12 -12.46
CA ALA A 41 5.28 7.10 -12.00
C ALA A 41 5.42 6.47 -10.60
N ALA A 42 4.57 6.88 -9.64
CA ALA A 42 4.61 6.37 -8.27
C ALA A 42 4.36 4.86 -8.19
N PHE A 43 3.40 4.36 -8.95
CA PHE A 43 3.04 2.95 -8.94
C PHE A 43 3.98 2.09 -9.79
N VAL A 44 4.56 2.62 -10.88
CA VAL A 44 5.64 1.94 -11.61
C VAL A 44 6.87 1.77 -10.72
N LEU A 45 7.30 2.81 -9.99
CA LEU A 45 8.42 2.72 -9.07
C LEU A 45 8.17 1.67 -7.98
N ARG A 46 6.97 1.63 -7.41
CA ARG A 46 6.58 0.60 -6.44
C ARG A 46 6.59 -0.80 -7.05
N GLY A 47 6.05 -0.93 -8.27
CA GLY A 47 6.05 -2.19 -9.02
C GLY A 47 7.45 -2.78 -9.24
N LEU A 48 8.45 -1.93 -9.49
CA LEU A 48 9.84 -2.34 -9.65
C LEU A 48 10.46 -2.91 -8.34
N CYS A 49 9.94 -2.48 -7.18
CA CYS A 49 10.43 -2.94 -5.88
C CYS A 49 9.73 -4.23 -5.37
N LEU A 50 8.59 -4.64 -5.96
CA LEU A 50 7.77 -5.72 -5.43
C LEU A 50 8.50 -7.07 -5.33
N ASN A 51 9.41 -7.36 -6.25
CA ASN A 51 10.12 -8.65 -6.29
C ASN A 51 11.27 -8.76 -5.27
N TYR A 52 11.61 -7.66 -4.59
CA TYR A 52 12.72 -7.67 -3.65
C TYR A 52 12.30 -8.35 -2.34
N GLU A 53 13.06 -9.34 -1.90
CA GLU A 53 12.86 -10.03 -0.63
C GLU A 53 13.82 -9.47 0.42
N THR A 54 13.28 -9.02 1.54
CA THR A 54 14.08 -8.56 2.67
C THR A 54 14.38 -9.71 3.63
N SER A 55 15.42 -9.56 4.45
CA SER A 55 15.72 -10.53 5.51
C SER A 55 14.56 -10.67 6.51
N ASP A 56 13.85 -9.58 6.76
CA ASP A 56 12.70 -9.55 7.65
C ASP A 56 11.54 -10.40 7.10
N TYR A 57 11.28 -10.28 5.80
CA TYR A 57 10.31 -11.13 5.11
C TYR A 57 10.68 -12.60 5.21
N THR A 58 11.93 -12.96 4.87
CA THR A 58 12.36 -14.37 4.81
C THR A 58 12.49 -15.02 6.19
N GLN A 59 12.84 -14.26 7.23
CA GLN A 59 13.07 -14.80 8.57
C GLN A 59 11.82 -14.80 9.45
N PHE A 60 10.88 -13.89 9.23
CA PHE A 60 9.73 -13.69 10.11
C PHE A 60 8.40 -13.78 9.38
N LEU A 61 8.16 -12.94 8.38
CA LEU A 61 6.82 -12.80 7.82
C LEU A 61 6.34 -14.07 7.10
N THR A 62 7.21 -14.72 6.31
CA THR A 62 6.84 -15.97 5.65
C THR A 62 6.57 -17.07 6.67
N VAL A 63 7.39 -17.15 7.73
CA VAL A 63 7.24 -18.14 8.80
C VAL A 63 5.89 -17.98 9.51
N TRP A 64 5.48 -16.73 9.78
CA TRP A 64 4.18 -16.47 10.42
C TRP A 64 3.00 -16.74 9.48
N VAL A 65 3.12 -16.41 8.20
CA VAL A 65 2.07 -16.76 7.22
C VAL A 65 1.94 -18.28 7.09
N ASP A 66 3.05 -19.02 7.03
CA ASP A 66 3.04 -20.49 6.97
C ASP A 66 2.48 -21.11 8.25
N PHE A 67 2.77 -20.52 9.42
CA PHE A 67 2.12 -20.92 10.66
C PHE A 67 0.60 -20.81 10.55
N PHE A 68 0.06 -19.66 10.14
CA PHE A 68 -1.38 -19.49 9.96
C PHE A 68 -1.95 -20.45 8.90
N ARG A 69 -1.23 -20.69 7.81
CA ARG A 69 -1.64 -21.61 6.75
C ARG A 69 -1.80 -23.04 7.24
N THR A 70 -0.93 -23.48 8.13
CA THR A 70 -0.93 -24.86 8.67
C THR A 70 -1.80 -25.06 9.90
N HIS A 71 -2.12 -24.00 10.65
CA HIS A 71 -2.87 -24.05 11.91
C HIS A 71 -4.31 -23.49 11.79
N GLY A 72 -4.86 -23.41 10.57
CA GLY A 72 -6.27 -23.07 10.35
C GLY A 72 -6.56 -21.55 10.24
N GLY A 73 -5.59 -20.76 9.82
CA GLY A 73 -5.76 -19.35 9.47
C GLY A 73 -6.20 -18.50 10.68
N LEU A 74 -7.34 -17.85 10.57
CA LEU A 74 -7.86 -16.96 11.62
C LEU A 74 -8.09 -17.68 12.98
N ALA A 75 -8.33 -18.99 13.00
CA ALA A 75 -8.50 -19.74 14.25
C ALA A 75 -7.19 -19.78 15.06
N ALA A 76 -6.05 -19.76 14.40
CA ALA A 76 -4.73 -19.78 15.02
C ALA A 76 -4.32 -18.44 15.67
N LEU A 77 -5.11 -17.37 15.52
CA LEU A 77 -4.89 -16.11 16.26
C LEU A 77 -5.02 -16.26 17.78
N ARG A 78 -5.54 -17.38 18.26
CA ARG A 78 -5.58 -17.72 19.71
C ARG A 78 -4.23 -18.21 20.23
N GLU A 79 -3.34 -18.59 19.35
CA GLU A 79 -2.01 -19.06 19.68
C GLU A 79 -1.01 -17.90 19.66
N SER A 80 0.06 -18.00 20.42
CA SER A 80 1.11 -17.00 20.43
C SER A 80 2.04 -17.21 19.24
N VAL A 81 1.95 -16.33 18.25
CA VAL A 81 2.82 -16.33 17.09
C VAL A 81 3.33 -14.92 16.80
N GLY A 82 4.63 -14.81 16.54
CA GLY A 82 5.25 -13.52 16.21
C GLY A 82 5.27 -12.52 17.38
N ASN A 83 5.76 -11.34 17.09
CA ASN A 83 5.87 -10.22 18.04
C ASN A 83 5.15 -8.96 17.55
N TYR A 84 4.34 -9.07 16.50
CA TYR A 84 3.52 -7.97 15.98
C TYR A 84 2.16 -7.91 16.68
N ASN A 85 1.51 -6.74 16.56
CA ASN A 85 0.18 -6.52 17.13
C ASN A 85 -0.90 -7.32 16.38
N VAL A 86 -1.97 -7.64 17.09
CA VAL A 86 -3.10 -8.46 16.60
C VAL A 86 -3.66 -8.00 15.24
N PRO A 87 -3.83 -6.69 14.93
CA PRO A 87 -4.34 -6.27 13.63
C PRO A 87 -3.48 -6.75 12.46
N TYR A 88 -2.15 -6.68 12.59
CA TYR A 88 -1.23 -7.14 11.54
C TYR A 88 -1.20 -8.67 11.44
N LEU A 89 -1.19 -9.37 12.57
CA LEU A 89 -1.30 -10.83 12.58
C LEU A 89 -2.63 -11.31 11.97
N THR A 90 -3.72 -10.59 12.21
CA THR A 90 -5.01 -10.86 11.56
C THR A 90 -4.92 -10.74 10.04
N PHE A 91 -4.24 -9.71 9.55
CA PHE A 91 -3.98 -9.57 8.12
C PHE A 91 -3.17 -10.75 7.57
N LEU A 92 -2.07 -11.17 8.24
CA LEU A 92 -1.28 -12.32 7.83
C LEU A 92 -2.12 -13.62 7.82
N ALA A 93 -2.97 -13.81 8.84
CA ALA A 93 -3.90 -14.95 8.91
C ALA A 93 -4.92 -14.94 7.76
N LEU A 94 -5.42 -13.76 7.35
CA LEU A 94 -6.32 -13.63 6.20
C LEU A 94 -5.65 -14.00 4.89
N ILE A 95 -4.43 -13.51 4.65
CA ILE A 95 -3.72 -13.78 3.40
C ILE A 95 -3.16 -15.21 3.32
N SER A 96 -3.00 -15.90 4.46
CA SER A 96 -2.46 -17.27 4.51
C SER A 96 -3.29 -18.27 3.70
N GLY A 97 -4.60 -18.01 3.51
CA GLY A 97 -5.49 -18.81 2.65
C GLY A 97 -5.45 -18.44 1.17
N SER A 98 -4.67 -17.42 0.77
CA SER A 98 -4.60 -16.97 -0.61
C SER A 98 -3.74 -17.89 -1.47
N SER A 99 -4.08 -17.99 -2.77
CA SER A 99 -3.24 -18.62 -3.79
C SER A 99 -2.20 -17.67 -4.39
N LEU A 100 -2.19 -16.40 -3.97
CA LEU A 100 -1.19 -15.41 -4.38
C LEU A 100 0.02 -15.47 -3.45
N PRO A 101 1.23 -15.19 -3.95
CA PRO A 101 2.43 -15.18 -3.10
C PRO A 101 2.34 -14.10 -2.01
N ASP A 102 2.67 -14.48 -0.80
CA ASP A 102 2.56 -13.66 0.42
C ASP A 102 3.34 -12.34 0.32
N LEU A 103 4.54 -12.38 -0.29
CA LEU A 103 5.40 -11.21 -0.49
C LEU A 103 4.64 -10.04 -1.11
N TYR A 104 3.91 -10.33 -2.19
CA TYR A 104 3.19 -9.27 -2.91
C TYR A 104 1.98 -8.79 -2.13
N LEU A 105 1.25 -9.69 -1.46
CA LEU A 105 0.09 -9.30 -0.65
C LEU A 105 0.48 -8.42 0.52
N ILE A 106 1.61 -8.73 1.19
CA ILE A 106 2.16 -7.93 2.27
C ILE A 106 2.55 -6.53 1.76
N LYS A 107 3.22 -6.44 0.63
CA LYS A 107 3.63 -5.16 0.05
C LYS A 107 2.46 -4.34 -0.48
N LEU A 108 1.49 -4.96 -1.14
CA LEU A 108 0.27 -4.29 -1.58
C LEU A 108 -0.52 -3.73 -0.39
N PHE A 109 -0.64 -4.48 0.70
CA PHE A 109 -1.26 -3.97 1.92
C PHE A 109 -0.56 -2.70 2.44
N SER A 110 0.76 -2.69 2.46
CA SER A 110 1.54 -1.52 2.87
C SER A 110 1.38 -0.35 1.89
N ILE A 111 1.39 -0.61 0.57
CA ILE A 111 1.17 0.40 -0.48
C ILE A 111 -0.24 1.01 -0.38
N PHE A 112 -1.25 0.20 -0.06
CA PHE A 112 -2.59 0.70 0.21
C PHE A 112 -2.58 1.75 1.34
N PHE A 113 -1.84 1.50 2.43
CA PHE A 113 -1.73 2.46 3.53
C PHE A 113 -0.91 3.70 3.16
N ASP A 114 0.03 3.62 2.22
CA ASP A 114 0.68 4.82 1.66
C ASP A 114 -0.36 5.75 1.00
N VAL A 115 -1.30 5.17 0.25
CA VAL A 115 -2.37 5.93 -0.40
C VAL A 115 -3.30 6.56 0.64
N VAL A 116 -3.66 5.81 1.69
CA VAL A 116 -4.48 6.31 2.80
C VAL A 116 -3.77 7.45 3.53
N LEU A 117 -2.46 7.30 3.80
CA LEU A 117 -1.64 8.33 4.42
C LEU A 117 -1.57 9.59 3.55
N ALA A 118 -1.26 9.44 2.27
CA ALA A 118 -1.19 10.55 1.32
C ALA A 118 -2.53 11.29 1.23
N TRP A 119 -3.64 10.56 1.17
CA TRP A 119 -4.98 11.14 1.18
C TRP A 119 -5.27 11.88 2.49
N SER A 120 -4.91 11.30 3.64
CA SER A 120 -5.11 11.91 4.95
C SER A 120 -4.34 13.23 5.10
N VAL A 121 -3.07 13.26 4.67
CA VAL A 121 -2.24 14.49 4.68
C VAL A 121 -2.82 15.54 3.72
N MET A 122 -3.29 15.12 2.54
CA MET A 122 -3.98 16.01 1.60
C MET A 122 -5.22 16.65 2.24
N GLN A 123 -6.03 15.86 2.96
CA GLN A 123 -7.22 16.37 3.65
C GLN A 123 -6.85 17.35 4.77
N LEU A 124 -5.80 17.04 5.53
CA LEU A 124 -5.28 17.92 6.58
C LEU A 124 -4.80 19.27 6.00
N VAL A 125 -4.02 19.25 4.92
CA VAL A 125 -3.61 20.47 4.22
C VAL A 125 -4.82 21.25 3.70
N GLY A 126 -5.86 20.54 3.27
CA GLY A 126 -7.12 21.13 2.82
C GLY A 126 -7.87 21.97 3.86
N LEU A 127 -7.59 21.78 5.16
CA LEU A 127 -8.15 22.61 6.23
C LEU A 127 -7.54 24.02 6.24
N PHE A 128 -6.28 24.16 5.82
CA PHE A 128 -5.53 25.42 5.82
C PHE A 128 -5.39 26.04 4.45
N ARG A 129 -5.37 25.22 3.39
CA ARG A 129 -5.19 25.62 2.00
C ARG A 129 -6.26 24.98 1.12
N ARG A 130 -7.15 25.80 0.59
CA ARG A 130 -8.28 25.31 -0.23
C ARG A 130 -7.94 25.05 -1.68
N GLU A 131 -6.83 25.61 -2.18
CA GLU A 131 -6.42 25.48 -3.58
C GLU A 131 -6.00 24.04 -3.89
N ALA A 132 -6.47 23.53 -5.03
CA ALA A 132 -6.21 22.16 -5.46
C ALA A 132 -4.70 21.84 -5.59
N VAL A 133 -3.88 22.84 -5.96
CA VAL A 133 -2.43 22.68 -6.16
C VAL A 133 -1.75 22.25 -4.85
N TRP A 134 -2.08 22.88 -3.70
CA TRP A 134 -1.47 22.55 -2.41
C TRP A 134 -1.89 21.16 -1.93
N LYS A 135 -3.15 20.79 -2.17
CA LYS A 135 -3.68 19.47 -1.86
C LYS A 135 -2.98 18.39 -2.69
N LEU A 136 -2.86 18.60 -4.01
CA LEU A 136 -2.15 17.67 -4.89
C LEU A 136 -0.67 17.57 -4.52
N ALA A 137 0.00 18.71 -4.25
CA ALA A 137 1.39 18.72 -3.81
C ALA A 137 1.57 17.91 -2.53
N ALA A 138 0.70 18.07 -1.54
CA ALA A 138 0.75 17.32 -0.29
C ALA A 138 0.57 15.81 -0.51
N PHE A 139 -0.40 15.39 -1.34
CA PHE A 139 -0.62 14.01 -1.68
C PHE A 139 0.60 13.37 -2.33
N PHE A 140 1.15 13.99 -3.37
CA PHE A 140 2.28 13.44 -4.10
C PHE A 140 3.59 13.55 -3.33
N LEU A 141 3.77 14.58 -2.49
CA LEU A 141 4.92 14.66 -1.60
C LEU A 141 5.00 13.43 -0.69
N VAL A 142 3.88 13.03 -0.08
CA VAL A 142 3.83 11.83 0.75
C VAL A 142 4.07 10.58 -0.08
N LEU A 143 3.39 10.46 -1.22
CA LEU A 143 3.47 9.27 -2.06
C LEU A 143 4.87 9.03 -2.63
N PHE A 144 5.64 10.09 -2.89
CA PHE A 144 7.04 10.02 -3.34
C PHE A 144 8.05 10.16 -2.19
N TRP A 145 7.60 10.26 -0.93
CA TRP A 145 8.53 10.36 0.17
C TRP A 145 9.36 9.08 0.28
N PRO A 146 10.71 9.17 0.24
CA PRO A 146 11.55 7.99 0.12
C PRO A 146 11.30 6.94 1.20
N THR A 147 11.14 7.35 2.46
CA THR A 147 10.89 6.39 3.54
C THR A 147 9.52 5.74 3.44
N VAL A 148 8.48 6.45 2.99
CA VAL A 148 7.14 5.89 2.74
C VAL A 148 7.24 4.83 1.63
N MET A 149 7.79 5.21 0.47
CA MET A 149 7.89 4.33 -0.68
C MET A 149 8.76 3.09 -0.43
N LEU A 150 9.91 3.27 0.25
CA LEU A 150 10.82 2.16 0.50
C LEU A 150 10.30 1.22 1.59
N ASN A 151 9.67 1.74 2.64
CA ASN A 151 9.09 0.90 3.68
C ASN A 151 7.95 0.03 3.13
N SER A 152 7.07 0.58 2.29
CA SER A 152 5.95 -0.18 1.73
C SER A 152 6.39 -1.12 0.61
N ALA A 153 6.97 -0.58 -0.48
CA ALA A 153 7.18 -1.34 -1.70
C ALA A 153 8.45 -2.22 -1.67
N LEU A 154 9.51 -1.78 -0.97
CA LEU A 154 10.73 -2.56 -0.86
C LEU A 154 10.69 -3.48 0.37
N TRP A 155 10.36 -2.92 1.54
CA TRP A 155 10.41 -3.64 2.81
C TRP A 155 9.13 -4.42 3.12
N GLY A 156 7.95 -3.91 2.74
CA GLY A 156 6.66 -4.53 3.05
C GLY A 156 6.20 -4.26 4.48
N GLN A 157 6.59 -3.14 5.06
CA GLN A 157 6.17 -2.70 6.38
C GLN A 157 5.27 -1.46 6.30
N CYS A 158 4.30 -1.34 7.23
CA CYS A 158 3.40 -0.19 7.39
C CYS A 158 3.39 0.31 8.84
#